data_676f5e60b7b67074715e0ac4fe6f7dd2
#
_entry.id   676f5e60b7b67074715e0ac4fe6f7dd2
#
_cell.length_a   1.000
_cell.length_b   1.000
_cell.length_c   1.000
_cell.angle_alpha   90.00
_cell.angle_beta   90.00
_cell.angle_gamma   90.00
#
_symmetry.space_group_name_H-M   'P 1'
#
loop_
_entity.id
_entity.type
_entity.pdbx_description
1 polymer ?
#
loop_
_entity_poly.entity_id
_entity_poly.type
_entity_poly.pdbx_seq_one_letter_code
_entity_poly.pdbx_strand_id
1 'polypeptide(L)'
;MLELQRLDQTTAALRAELEGMPKRQREADAKLNGERTALTSAKEALTQALAQRKKLELDVEQWKVRAKKYREQSSSVKTNEAYKALQHEIATADGEAGKAEDLVLEQMMQIEEAERRVKRLEAELKESEQAIAAEKKEIEEQFAGKKKAWEAATTERRGIAKKIPEDLLELYERIAKKHPGTALAQVRDGQCKACGLRALPHTVQLLESDTDEEIFRCESCGRILYSLEPIAHAASKESATGAANS
;
A
#
# COMPACT_ATOMS: atom_id res chain seq x y z
N MET A 1 18.47 -26.50 -19.80
CA MET A 1 18.73 -25.05 -19.88
C MET A 1 17.46 -24.21 -20.00
N LEU A 2 16.56 -24.40 -20.95
CA LEU A 2 15.31 -23.65 -21.10
C LEU A 2 14.42 -23.74 -19.86
N GLU A 3 14.28 -24.91 -19.28
CA GLU A 3 13.50 -25.12 -18.06
C GLU A 3 14.12 -24.43 -16.86
N LEU A 4 15.47 -24.39 -16.76
CA LEU A 4 16.17 -23.60 -15.75
C LEU A 4 15.84 -22.11 -15.87
N GLN A 5 15.87 -21.54 -17.07
CA GLN A 5 15.50 -20.13 -17.30
C GLN A 5 14.05 -19.84 -16.94
N ARG A 6 13.12 -20.74 -17.26
CA ARG A 6 11.72 -20.60 -16.89
C ARG A 6 11.54 -20.56 -15.37
N LEU A 7 12.26 -21.43 -14.64
CA LEU A 7 12.23 -21.43 -13.18
C LEU A 7 12.88 -20.19 -12.58
N ASP A 8 13.97 -19.67 -13.19
CA ASP A 8 14.57 -18.41 -12.78
C ASP A 8 13.62 -17.22 -12.96
N GLN A 9 12.87 -17.18 -14.05
CA GLN A 9 11.82 -16.17 -14.27
C GLN A 9 10.71 -16.30 -13.23
N THR A 10 10.24 -17.52 -12.95
CA THR A 10 9.19 -17.80 -11.97
C THR A 10 9.64 -17.42 -10.57
N THR A 11 10.84 -17.82 -10.17
CA THR A 11 11.38 -17.48 -8.83
C THR A 11 11.62 -16.00 -8.67
N ALA A 12 12.10 -15.31 -9.70
CA ALA A 12 12.28 -13.86 -9.68
C ALA A 12 10.94 -13.10 -9.57
N ALA A 13 9.92 -13.51 -10.31
CA ALA A 13 8.58 -12.93 -10.24
C ALA A 13 7.95 -13.13 -8.85
N LEU A 14 7.97 -14.35 -8.32
CA LEU A 14 7.46 -14.67 -6.99
C LEU A 14 8.20 -13.90 -5.90
N ARG A 15 9.52 -13.75 -6.02
CA ARG A 15 10.33 -12.96 -5.09
C ARG A 15 9.94 -11.50 -5.09
N ALA A 16 9.78 -10.88 -6.26
CA ALA A 16 9.34 -9.49 -6.38
C ALA A 16 7.96 -9.26 -5.73
N GLU A 17 7.03 -10.20 -5.91
CA GLU A 17 5.73 -10.15 -5.26
C GLU A 17 5.84 -10.28 -3.74
N LEU A 18 6.68 -11.18 -3.22
CA LEU A 18 6.92 -11.34 -1.79
C LEU A 18 7.55 -10.08 -1.17
N GLU A 19 8.48 -9.44 -1.85
CA GLU A 19 9.10 -8.18 -1.41
C GLU A 19 8.09 -7.01 -1.36
N GLY A 20 7.04 -7.05 -2.16
CA GLY A 20 5.95 -6.05 -2.16
C GLY A 20 4.95 -6.20 -1.00
N MET A 21 4.81 -7.38 -0.41
CA MET A 21 3.79 -7.67 0.63
C MET A 21 3.90 -6.80 1.89
N PRO A 22 5.10 -6.57 2.49
CA PRO A 22 5.22 -5.72 3.67
C PRO A 22 4.80 -4.27 3.44
N LYS A 23 4.90 -3.79 2.20
CA LYS A 23 4.41 -2.46 1.83
C LYS A 23 2.89 -2.41 1.85
N ARG A 24 2.22 -3.42 1.29
CA ARG A 24 0.75 -3.52 1.31
C ARG A 24 0.20 -3.58 2.74
N GLN A 25 0.84 -4.30 3.66
CA GLN A 25 0.45 -4.34 5.06
C GLN A 25 0.56 -2.96 5.73
N ARG A 26 1.66 -2.24 5.49
CA ARG A 26 1.85 -0.88 6.01
C ARG A 26 0.83 0.12 5.45
N GLU A 27 0.48 -0.01 4.18
CA GLU A 27 -0.55 0.82 3.55
C GLU A 27 -1.93 0.57 4.17
N ALA A 28 -2.26 -0.68 4.47
CA ALA A 28 -3.48 -1.04 5.19
C ALA A 28 -3.51 -0.42 6.61
N ASP A 29 -2.40 -0.49 7.37
CA ASP A 29 -2.30 0.15 8.69
C ASP A 29 -2.39 1.68 8.61
N ALA A 30 -1.82 2.29 7.59
CA ALA A 30 -1.83 3.74 7.43
C ALA A 30 -3.25 4.30 7.24
N LYS A 31 -4.18 3.53 6.65
CA LYS A 31 -5.59 3.93 6.51
C LYS A 31 -6.24 4.20 7.88
N LEU A 32 -5.94 3.40 8.92
CA LEU A 32 -6.51 3.56 10.26
C LEU A 32 -5.96 4.77 11.03
N ASN A 33 -4.75 5.23 10.71
CA ASN A 33 -4.12 6.32 11.47
C ASN A 33 -4.90 7.63 11.38
N GLY A 34 -5.45 7.95 10.21
CA GLY A 34 -6.29 9.13 10.00
C GLY A 34 -7.56 9.10 10.88
N GLU A 35 -8.26 7.97 10.88
CA GLU A 35 -9.48 7.78 11.67
C GLU A 35 -9.21 7.81 13.17
N ARG A 36 -8.13 7.17 13.64
CA ARG A 36 -7.69 7.22 15.04
C ARG A 36 -7.35 8.64 15.49
N THR A 37 -6.67 9.41 14.64
CA THR A 37 -6.37 10.82 14.92
C THR A 37 -7.64 11.65 15.00
N ALA A 38 -8.58 11.46 14.07
CA ALA A 38 -9.87 12.15 14.07
C ALA A 38 -10.68 11.85 15.33
N LEU A 39 -10.72 10.57 15.77
CA LEU A 39 -11.39 10.18 17.01
C LEU A 39 -10.72 10.81 18.25
N THR A 40 -9.38 10.82 18.30
CA THR A 40 -8.64 11.42 19.40
C THR A 40 -8.96 12.92 19.51
N SER A 41 -8.90 13.64 18.40
CA SER A 41 -9.24 15.09 18.36
C SER A 41 -10.69 15.35 18.74
N ALA A 42 -11.63 14.49 18.35
CA ALA A 42 -13.03 14.62 18.74
C ALA A 42 -13.23 14.40 20.25
N LYS A 43 -12.54 13.44 20.86
CA LYS A 43 -12.56 13.20 22.32
C LYS A 43 -11.94 14.36 23.10
N GLU A 44 -10.85 14.93 22.61
CA GLU A 44 -10.24 16.12 23.21
C GLU A 44 -11.17 17.33 23.16
N ALA A 45 -11.83 17.56 22.02
CA ALA A 45 -12.83 18.62 21.88
C ALA A 45 -14.01 18.43 22.84
N LEU A 46 -14.52 17.22 22.99
CA LEU A 46 -15.57 16.90 23.98
C LEU A 46 -15.09 17.20 25.41
N THR A 47 -13.88 16.81 25.75
CA THR A 47 -13.30 17.05 27.09
C THR A 47 -13.18 18.56 27.36
N GLN A 48 -12.75 19.35 26.36
CA GLN A 48 -12.67 20.80 26.49
C GLN A 48 -14.05 21.44 26.64
N ALA A 49 -15.05 20.98 25.90
CA ALA A 49 -16.41 21.45 26.00
C ALA A 49 -17.02 21.19 27.38
N LEU A 50 -16.80 19.99 27.95
CA LEU A 50 -17.22 19.64 29.31
C LEU A 50 -16.54 20.51 30.38
N ALA A 51 -15.25 20.80 30.23
CA ALA A 51 -14.50 21.65 31.11
C ALA A 51 -15.02 23.12 31.04
N GLN A 52 -15.35 23.59 29.83
CA GLN A 52 -15.91 24.90 29.65
C GLN A 52 -17.29 25.05 30.26
N ARG A 53 -18.18 24.06 30.09
CA ARG A 53 -19.49 24.03 30.77
C ARG A 53 -19.34 24.15 32.27
N LYS A 54 -18.41 23.41 32.86
CA LYS A 54 -18.17 23.44 34.31
C LYS A 54 -17.73 24.84 34.80
N LYS A 55 -16.92 25.57 34.02
CA LYS A 55 -16.55 26.94 34.32
C LYS A 55 -17.76 27.87 34.29
N LEU A 56 -18.57 27.78 33.26
CA LEU A 56 -19.81 28.60 33.15
C LEU A 56 -20.79 28.30 34.28
N GLU A 57 -20.95 27.06 34.69
CA GLU A 57 -21.77 26.67 35.85
C GLU A 57 -21.25 27.30 37.14
N LEU A 58 -19.92 27.39 37.34
CA LEU A 58 -19.33 28.08 38.47
C LEU A 58 -19.56 29.60 38.39
N ASP A 59 -19.51 30.20 37.20
CA ASP A 59 -19.82 31.63 37.02
C ASP A 59 -21.28 31.92 37.36
N VAL A 60 -22.24 31.10 36.94
CA VAL A 60 -23.64 31.16 37.31
C VAL A 60 -23.79 31.14 38.83
N GLU A 61 -23.17 30.19 39.51
CA GLU A 61 -23.24 30.08 40.97
C GLU A 61 -22.65 31.30 41.66
N GLN A 62 -21.53 31.85 41.21
CA GLN A 62 -20.92 33.07 41.76
C GLN A 62 -21.85 34.27 41.63
N TRP A 63 -22.50 34.48 40.50
CA TRP A 63 -23.43 35.57 40.31
C TRP A 63 -24.69 35.42 41.18
N LYS A 64 -25.24 34.21 41.31
CA LYS A 64 -26.36 33.93 42.21
C LYS A 64 -26.01 34.16 43.66
N VAL A 65 -24.83 33.79 44.12
CA VAL A 65 -24.34 34.05 45.46
C VAL A 65 -24.20 35.58 45.70
N ARG A 66 -23.67 36.33 44.71
CA ARG A 66 -23.58 37.80 44.80
C ARG A 66 -24.96 38.46 44.89
N ALA A 67 -25.88 38.05 44.03
CA ALA A 67 -27.27 38.56 44.07
C ALA A 67 -27.92 38.30 45.42
N LYS A 68 -27.75 37.06 45.97
CA LYS A 68 -28.27 36.74 47.31
C LYS A 68 -27.67 37.63 48.39
N LYS A 69 -26.35 37.85 48.40
CA LYS A 69 -25.67 38.74 49.35
C LYS A 69 -26.18 40.17 49.26
N TYR A 70 -26.36 40.70 48.05
CA TYR A 70 -26.91 42.04 47.88
C TYR A 70 -28.37 42.15 48.36
N ARG A 71 -29.21 41.14 48.18
CA ARG A 71 -30.58 41.07 48.72
C ARG A 71 -30.57 41.07 50.25
N GLU A 72 -29.68 40.30 50.87
CA GLU A 72 -29.51 40.31 52.33
C GLU A 72 -29.06 41.66 52.85
N GLN A 73 -28.11 42.32 52.17
CA GLN A 73 -27.69 43.69 52.54
C GLN A 73 -28.79 44.73 52.34
N SER A 74 -29.58 44.57 51.29
CA SER A 74 -30.68 45.51 50.99
C SER A 74 -31.73 45.53 52.07
N SER A 75 -31.94 44.41 52.82
CA SER A 75 -32.90 44.37 53.94
C SER A 75 -32.42 45.12 55.19
N SER A 76 -31.13 45.44 55.30
CA SER A 76 -30.51 46.04 56.49
C SER A 76 -30.15 47.55 56.31
N VAL A 77 -30.24 48.16 55.13
CA VAL A 77 -29.90 49.57 54.87
C VAL A 77 -30.98 50.51 55.30
N LYS A 78 -30.54 51.65 55.80
CA LYS A 78 -31.46 52.69 56.36
C LYS A 78 -31.71 53.91 55.44
N THR A 79 -30.93 54.02 54.34
CA THR A 79 -31.07 55.15 53.41
C THR A 79 -31.65 54.76 52.09
N ASN A 80 -32.49 55.61 51.49
CA ASN A 80 -33.12 55.32 50.20
C ASN A 80 -32.10 55.24 49.05
N GLU A 81 -31.00 56.00 49.13
CA GLU A 81 -29.91 55.96 48.13
C GLU A 81 -29.16 54.66 48.15
N ALA A 82 -28.78 54.14 49.32
CA ALA A 82 -28.12 52.85 49.47
C ALA A 82 -29.05 51.67 49.02
N TYR A 83 -30.34 51.76 49.29
CA TYR A 83 -31.33 50.77 48.82
C TYR A 83 -31.41 50.75 47.29
N LYS A 84 -31.49 51.94 46.62
CA LYS A 84 -31.51 51.99 45.14
C LYS A 84 -30.22 51.47 44.51
N ALA A 85 -29.06 51.78 45.11
CA ALA A 85 -27.78 51.26 44.64
C ALA A 85 -27.74 49.70 44.71
N LEU A 86 -28.17 49.14 45.85
CA LEU A 86 -28.22 47.68 45.99
C LEU A 86 -29.24 47.00 45.03
N GLN A 87 -30.39 47.69 44.77
CA GLN A 87 -31.34 47.19 43.75
C GLN A 87 -30.72 47.14 42.36
N HIS A 88 -29.89 48.11 42.00
CA HIS A 88 -29.16 48.12 40.76
C HIS A 88 -28.13 46.94 40.70
N GLU A 89 -27.38 46.72 41.78
CA GLU A 89 -26.42 45.64 41.88
C GLU A 89 -27.10 44.26 41.81
N ILE A 90 -28.27 44.13 42.44
CA ILE A 90 -29.07 42.88 42.34
C ILE A 90 -29.51 42.65 40.89
N ALA A 91 -30.06 43.68 40.23
CA ALA A 91 -30.51 43.56 38.85
C ALA A 91 -29.35 43.21 37.91
N THR A 92 -28.18 43.80 38.13
CA THR A 92 -26.97 43.50 37.38
C THR A 92 -26.51 42.07 37.60
N ALA A 93 -26.44 41.62 38.87
CA ALA A 93 -26.01 40.25 39.19
C ALA A 93 -26.99 39.18 38.67
N ASP A 94 -28.28 39.43 38.73
CA ASP A 94 -29.31 38.56 38.15
C ASP A 94 -29.20 38.50 36.62
N GLY A 95 -28.96 39.66 35.97
CA GLY A 95 -28.76 39.73 34.53
C GLY A 95 -27.52 39.00 34.04
N GLU A 96 -26.39 39.10 34.77
CA GLU A 96 -25.18 38.37 34.46
C GLU A 96 -25.32 36.86 34.73
N ALA A 97 -26.07 36.47 35.79
CA ALA A 97 -26.43 35.08 36.02
C ALA A 97 -27.24 34.50 34.85
N GLY A 98 -28.24 35.23 34.35
CA GLY A 98 -29.04 34.80 33.20
C GLY A 98 -28.20 34.64 31.93
N LYS A 99 -27.32 35.60 31.63
CA LYS A 99 -26.41 35.46 30.48
C LYS A 99 -25.49 34.21 30.60
N ALA A 100 -24.98 33.94 31.79
CA ALA A 100 -24.14 32.78 32.03
C ALA A 100 -24.93 31.48 31.90
N GLU A 101 -26.21 31.45 32.33
CA GLU A 101 -27.11 30.32 32.12
C GLU A 101 -27.37 30.06 30.63
N ASP A 102 -27.59 31.09 29.82
CA ASP A 102 -27.75 30.97 28.38
C ASP A 102 -26.50 30.34 27.73
N LEU A 103 -25.29 30.76 28.13
CA LEU A 103 -24.04 30.19 27.69
C LEU A 103 -23.88 28.73 28.12
N VAL A 104 -24.37 28.33 29.30
CA VAL A 104 -24.38 26.92 29.72
C VAL A 104 -25.27 26.10 28.78
N LEU A 105 -26.45 26.60 28.42
CA LEU A 105 -27.35 25.92 27.49
C LEU A 105 -26.74 25.77 26.11
N GLU A 106 -26.10 26.80 25.57
CA GLU A 106 -25.36 26.71 24.31
C GLU A 106 -24.26 25.65 24.38
N GLN A 107 -23.49 25.64 25.47
CA GLN A 107 -22.42 24.67 25.67
C GLN A 107 -22.94 23.24 25.79
N MET A 108 -24.11 23.04 26.39
CA MET A 108 -24.75 21.72 26.45
C MET A 108 -25.12 21.21 25.05
N MET A 109 -25.65 22.06 24.17
CA MET A 109 -25.93 21.69 22.78
C MET A 109 -24.63 21.28 22.02
N GLN A 110 -23.55 22.01 22.23
CA GLN A 110 -22.25 21.69 21.63
C GLN A 110 -21.70 20.35 22.16
N ILE A 111 -21.89 20.05 23.45
CA ILE A 111 -21.49 18.79 24.05
C ILE A 111 -22.29 17.62 23.44
N GLU A 112 -23.60 17.74 23.29
CA GLU A 112 -24.42 16.71 22.66
C GLU A 112 -23.98 16.41 21.22
N GLU A 113 -23.66 17.44 20.46
CA GLU A 113 -23.15 17.28 19.09
C GLU A 113 -21.77 16.59 19.08
N ALA A 114 -20.86 17.02 19.99
CA ALA A 114 -19.55 16.40 20.15
C ALA A 114 -19.66 14.92 20.56
N GLU A 115 -20.55 14.56 21.46
CA GLU A 115 -20.83 13.18 21.86
C GLU A 115 -21.33 12.33 20.68
N ARG A 116 -22.26 12.87 19.90
CA ARG A 116 -22.77 12.20 18.69
C ARG A 116 -21.64 11.98 17.66
N ARG A 117 -20.76 12.97 17.52
CA ARG A 117 -19.58 12.86 16.64
C ARG A 117 -18.61 11.79 17.11
N VAL A 118 -18.30 11.75 18.41
CA VAL A 118 -17.43 10.71 18.98
C VAL A 118 -18.00 9.31 18.74
N LYS A 119 -19.30 9.11 19.05
CA LYS A 119 -19.96 7.80 18.81
C LYS A 119 -19.92 7.36 17.35
N ARG A 120 -20.13 8.30 16.41
CA ARG A 120 -20.04 8.02 14.98
C ARG A 120 -18.64 7.60 14.58
N LEU A 121 -17.62 8.37 14.98
CA LEU A 121 -16.22 8.06 14.68
C LEU A 121 -15.75 6.74 15.32
N GLU A 122 -16.25 6.39 16.49
CA GLU A 122 -15.99 5.09 17.12
C GLU A 122 -16.59 3.92 16.32
N ALA A 123 -17.79 4.10 15.78
CA ALA A 123 -18.43 3.08 14.96
C ALA A 123 -17.70 2.91 13.62
N GLU A 124 -17.36 4.02 12.95
CA GLU A 124 -16.60 4.05 11.69
C GLU A 124 -15.22 3.39 11.87
N LEU A 125 -14.48 3.75 12.92
CA LEU A 125 -13.17 3.15 13.21
C LEU A 125 -13.28 1.64 13.45
N LYS A 126 -14.30 1.18 14.18
CA LYS A 126 -14.52 -0.25 14.45
C LYS A 126 -14.80 -1.03 13.16
N GLU A 127 -15.60 -0.47 12.25
CA GLU A 127 -15.90 -1.07 10.96
C GLU A 127 -14.63 -1.13 10.09
N SER A 128 -13.88 -0.04 10.02
CA SER A 128 -12.60 0.02 9.30
C SER A 128 -11.56 -0.95 9.88
N GLU A 129 -11.47 -1.10 11.20
CA GLU A 129 -10.58 -2.07 11.84
C GLU A 129 -10.93 -3.51 11.46
N GLN A 130 -12.22 -3.85 11.39
CA GLN A 130 -12.66 -5.17 10.96
C GLN A 130 -12.33 -5.43 9.48
N ALA A 131 -12.60 -4.45 8.60
CA ALA A 131 -12.30 -4.55 7.18
C ALA A 131 -10.78 -4.72 6.94
N ILE A 132 -9.95 -3.94 7.63
CA ILE A 132 -8.49 -4.01 7.50
C ILE A 132 -7.93 -5.31 8.11
N ALA A 133 -8.50 -5.82 9.19
CA ALA A 133 -8.13 -7.12 9.72
C ALA A 133 -8.40 -8.25 8.73
N ALA A 134 -9.53 -8.21 8.02
CA ALA A 134 -9.84 -9.14 6.95
C ALA A 134 -8.86 -9.00 5.75
N GLU A 135 -8.59 -7.76 5.30
CA GLU A 135 -7.62 -7.48 4.24
C GLU A 135 -6.22 -8.02 4.59
N LYS A 136 -5.76 -7.80 5.83
CA LYS A 136 -4.46 -8.33 6.30
C LYS A 136 -4.40 -9.84 6.32
N LYS A 137 -5.46 -10.49 6.77
CA LYS A 137 -5.53 -11.96 6.77
C LYS A 137 -5.43 -12.51 5.35
N GLU A 138 -6.11 -11.90 4.40
CA GLU A 138 -6.02 -12.27 2.99
C GLU A 138 -4.60 -12.07 2.44
N ILE A 139 -3.95 -10.95 2.77
CA ILE A 139 -2.56 -10.68 2.40
C ILE A 139 -1.63 -11.77 2.98
N GLU A 140 -1.79 -12.17 4.23
CA GLU A 140 -0.99 -13.21 4.88
C GLU A 140 -1.19 -14.58 4.23
N GLU A 141 -2.43 -14.95 3.89
CA GLU A 141 -2.73 -16.20 3.18
C GLU A 141 -2.08 -16.22 1.79
N GLN A 142 -2.18 -15.11 1.04
CA GLN A 142 -1.50 -14.95 -0.26
C GLN A 142 0.02 -15.04 -0.12
N PHE A 143 0.59 -14.40 0.92
CA PHE A 143 2.02 -14.45 1.20
C PHE A 143 2.47 -15.89 1.48
N ALA A 144 1.76 -16.61 2.33
CA ALA A 144 2.08 -17.99 2.65
C ALA A 144 2.01 -18.92 1.40
N GLY A 145 0.98 -18.71 0.57
CA GLY A 145 0.85 -19.45 -0.70
C GLY A 145 2.01 -19.18 -1.67
N LYS A 146 2.34 -17.89 -1.87
CA LYS A 146 3.44 -17.49 -2.77
C LYS A 146 4.82 -17.91 -2.24
N LYS A 147 5.02 -17.87 -0.92
CA LYS A 147 6.24 -18.35 -0.29
C LYS A 147 6.45 -19.84 -0.54
N LYS A 148 5.41 -20.66 -0.35
CA LYS A 148 5.47 -22.11 -0.69
C LYS A 148 5.78 -22.34 -2.16
N ALA A 149 5.15 -21.59 -3.07
CA ALA A 149 5.41 -21.69 -4.50
C ALA A 149 6.86 -21.31 -4.84
N TRP A 150 7.39 -20.26 -4.22
CA TRP A 150 8.79 -19.86 -4.39
C TRP A 150 9.78 -20.91 -3.88
N GLU A 151 9.52 -21.49 -2.71
CA GLU A 151 10.35 -22.57 -2.14
C GLU A 151 10.34 -23.81 -3.03
N ALA A 152 9.17 -24.20 -3.56
CA ALA A 152 9.03 -25.31 -4.49
C ALA A 152 9.81 -25.06 -5.79
N ALA A 153 9.59 -23.92 -6.44
CA ALA A 153 10.30 -23.54 -7.67
C ALA A 153 11.82 -23.44 -7.47
N THR A 154 12.27 -22.94 -6.30
CA THR A 154 13.69 -22.87 -5.96
C THR A 154 14.29 -24.28 -5.79
N THR A 155 13.55 -25.19 -5.19
CA THR A 155 13.99 -26.59 -5.01
C THR A 155 14.07 -27.31 -6.36
N GLU A 156 13.06 -27.14 -7.20
CA GLU A 156 13.04 -27.70 -8.56
C GLU A 156 14.20 -27.13 -9.41
N ARG A 157 14.44 -25.82 -9.35
CA ARG A 157 15.59 -25.16 -10.00
C ARG A 157 16.91 -25.82 -9.60
N ARG A 158 17.10 -26.08 -8.30
CA ARG A 158 18.32 -26.76 -7.81
C ARG A 158 18.43 -28.20 -8.34
N GLY A 159 17.30 -28.89 -8.44
CA GLY A 159 17.26 -30.23 -9.01
C GLY A 159 17.65 -30.28 -10.49
N ILE A 160 17.19 -29.30 -11.28
CA ILE A 160 17.54 -29.15 -12.69
C ILE A 160 19.00 -28.72 -12.86
N ALA A 161 19.46 -27.74 -12.07
CA ALA A 161 20.84 -27.27 -12.12
C ALA A 161 21.86 -28.39 -11.90
N LYS A 162 21.59 -29.37 -11.01
CA LYS A 162 22.45 -30.53 -10.78
C LYS A 162 22.55 -31.49 -11.97
N LYS A 163 21.62 -31.41 -12.93
CA LYS A 163 21.64 -32.28 -14.14
C LYS A 163 22.38 -31.64 -15.31
N ILE A 164 22.79 -30.37 -15.16
CA ILE A 164 23.48 -29.62 -16.20
C ILE A 164 24.99 -29.71 -15.93
N PRO A 165 25.84 -29.97 -16.94
CA PRO A 165 27.28 -29.88 -16.81
C PRO A 165 27.75 -28.56 -16.19
N GLU A 166 28.79 -28.62 -15.36
CA GLU A 166 29.23 -27.51 -14.52
C GLU A 166 29.67 -26.28 -15.35
N ASP A 167 30.41 -26.55 -16.41
CA ASP A 167 30.86 -25.49 -17.36
C ASP A 167 29.70 -24.75 -18.03
N LEU A 168 28.66 -25.49 -18.40
CA LEU A 168 27.42 -24.95 -18.97
C LEU A 168 26.61 -24.14 -17.94
N LEU A 169 26.54 -24.64 -16.75
CA LEU A 169 25.84 -23.95 -15.65
C LEU A 169 26.53 -22.63 -15.31
N GLU A 170 27.87 -22.64 -15.20
CA GLU A 170 28.66 -21.42 -14.98
C GLU A 170 28.48 -20.39 -16.10
N LEU A 171 28.50 -20.83 -17.35
CA LEU A 171 28.24 -19.98 -18.50
C LEU A 171 26.84 -19.33 -18.41
N TYR A 172 25.83 -20.17 -18.14
CA TYR A 172 24.45 -19.71 -17.97
C TYR A 172 24.34 -18.68 -16.85
N GLU A 173 24.85 -18.96 -15.66
CA GLU A 173 24.77 -18.06 -14.51
C GLU A 173 25.50 -16.73 -14.72
N ARG A 174 26.63 -16.75 -15.43
CA ARG A 174 27.36 -15.54 -15.84
C ARG A 174 26.52 -14.64 -16.76
N ILE A 175 25.80 -15.25 -17.69
CA ILE A 175 24.93 -14.52 -18.60
C ILE A 175 23.65 -14.08 -17.88
N ALA A 176 23.07 -14.89 -17.03
CA ALA A 176 21.88 -14.59 -16.24
C ALA A 176 22.10 -13.40 -15.29
N LYS A 177 23.31 -13.23 -14.74
CA LYS A 177 23.68 -12.04 -13.96
C LYS A 177 23.61 -10.74 -14.78
N LYS A 178 23.99 -10.78 -16.06
CA LYS A 178 23.93 -9.61 -16.96
C LYS A 178 22.53 -9.39 -17.53
N HIS A 179 21.79 -10.47 -17.71
CA HIS A 179 20.48 -10.48 -18.34
C HIS A 179 19.48 -11.31 -17.51
N PRO A 180 18.99 -10.75 -16.38
CA PRO A 180 18.11 -11.49 -15.47
C PRO A 180 16.88 -12.06 -16.21
N GLY A 181 16.64 -13.36 -16.02
CA GLY A 181 15.50 -14.05 -16.62
C GLY A 181 15.59 -14.29 -18.14
N THR A 182 16.65 -13.90 -18.81
CA THR A 182 16.78 -14.01 -20.27
C THR A 182 18.21 -14.39 -20.71
N ALA A 183 18.79 -15.38 -20.05
CA ALA A 183 20.14 -15.86 -20.40
C ALA A 183 20.17 -16.61 -21.74
N LEU A 184 19.08 -17.32 -22.08
CA LEU A 184 18.87 -17.93 -23.38
C LEU A 184 17.98 -17.04 -24.24
N ALA A 185 18.25 -17.00 -25.53
CA ALA A 185 17.50 -16.24 -26.50
C ALA A 185 17.13 -17.12 -27.71
N GLN A 186 15.88 -17.09 -28.10
CA GLN A 186 15.43 -17.78 -29.31
C GLN A 186 15.94 -17.03 -30.54
N VAL A 187 16.44 -17.79 -31.53
CA VAL A 187 16.66 -17.29 -32.88
C VAL A 187 15.42 -17.62 -33.71
N ARG A 188 14.87 -16.60 -34.36
CA ARG A 188 13.75 -16.74 -35.29
C ARG A 188 13.94 -15.74 -36.42
N ASP A 189 13.71 -16.20 -37.66
CA ASP A 189 13.92 -15.39 -38.87
C ASP A 189 15.36 -14.84 -38.98
N GLY A 190 16.36 -15.59 -38.50
CA GLY A 190 17.76 -15.18 -38.45
C GLY A 190 18.07 -14.05 -37.45
N GLN A 191 17.17 -13.75 -36.51
CA GLN A 191 17.31 -12.70 -35.51
C GLN A 191 17.28 -13.25 -34.10
N CYS A 192 18.11 -12.71 -33.23
CA CYS A 192 18.05 -12.93 -31.79
C CYS A 192 16.84 -12.21 -31.21
N LYS A 193 15.83 -12.91 -30.74
CA LYS A 193 14.58 -12.28 -30.20
C LYS A 193 14.80 -11.51 -28.90
N ALA A 194 15.96 -11.63 -28.26
CA ALA A 194 16.25 -10.87 -27.04
C ALA A 194 16.87 -9.49 -27.31
N CYS A 195 17.66 -9.30 -28.37
CA CYS A 195 18.26 -8.00 -28.71
C CYS A 195 17.80 -7.44 -30.05
N GLY A 196 17.03 -8.20 -30.85
CA GLY A 196 16.51 -7.78 -32.15
C GLY A 196 17.52 -7.76 -33.30
N LEU A 197 18.80 -8.01 -33.02
CA LEU A 197 19.85 -7.98 -34.06
C LEU A 197 19.95 -9.32 -34.79
N ARG A 198 20.39 -9.28 -36.04
CA ARG A 198 20.62 -10.50 -36.82
C ARG A 198 21.78 -11.29 -36.23
N ALA A 199 21.56 -12.59 -36.07
CA ALA A 199 22.64 -13.52 -35.81
C ALA A 199 23.45 -13.78 -37.08
N LEU A 200 24.72 -14.17 -36.95
CA LEU A 200 25.53 -14.52 -38.12
C LEU A 200 24.89 -15.67 -38.87
N PRO A 201 24.88 -15.63 -40.22
CA PRO A 201 24.30 -16.71 -41.03
C PRO A 201 24.88 -18.10 -40.72
N HIS A 202 26.15 -18.17 -40.43
CA HIS A 202 26.84 -19.42 -40.03
C HIS A 202 26.31 -19.94 -38.71
N THR A 203 26.13 -19.05 -37.69
CA THR A 203 25.56 -19.44 -36.38
C THR A 203 24.11 -19.91 -36.50
N VAL A 204 23.33 -19.29 -37.37
CA VAL A 204 21.96 -19.72 -37.66
C VAL A 204 21.97 -21.11 -38.31
N GLN A 205 22.80 -21.30 -39.31
CA GLN A 205 22.93 -22.59 -40.04
C GLN A 205 23.38 -23.73 -39.12
N LEU A 206 24.31 -23.49 -38.19
CA LEU A 206 24.74 -24.46 -37.21
C LEU A 206 23.67 -24.79 -36.17
N LEU A 207 22.95 -23.76 -35.64
CA LEU A 207 21.79 -23.97 -34.78
C LEU A 207 20.68 -24.76 -35.44
N GLU A 208 20.65 -24.74 -36.75
CA GLU A 208 19.72 -25.43 -37.60
C GLU A 208 20.17 -26.87 -37.95
N SER A 209 21.45 -27.19 -37.89
CA SER A 209 21.99 -28.47 -38.28
C SER A 209 21.95 -29.57 -37.23
N ASP A 210 21.26 -29.35 -36.10
CA ASP A 210 21.01 -30.32 -35.02
C ASP A 210 22.27 -31.03 -34.49
N THR A 211 23.39 -30.32 -34.48
CA THR A 211 24.62 -30.79 -33.80
C THR A 211 24.54 -30.42 -32.34
N ASP A 212 24.11 -31.36 -31.50
CA ASP A 212 23.92 -31.19 -30.04
C ASP A 212 25.21 -30.85 -29.24
N GLU A 213 26.34 -30.69 -29.90
CA GLU A 213 27.66 -30.59 -29.26
C GLU A 213 28.16 -29.14 -29.04
N GLU A 214 27.59 -28.14 -29.72
CA GLU A 214 28.12 -26.78 -29.65
C GLU A 214 27.09 -25.74 -29.11
N ILE A 215 27.59 -24.86 -28.20
CA ILE A 215 26.78 -23.77 -27.64
C ILE A 215 27.05 -22.49 -28.40
N PHE A 216 26.03 -21.99 -29.06
CA PHE A 216 26.11 -20.75 -29.80
C PHE A 216 25.68 -19.57 -28.93
N ARG A 217 26.37 -18.45 -29.09
CA ARG A 217 26.10 -17.19 -28.39
C ARG A 217 25.85 -16.10 -29.40
N CYS A 218 24.92 -15.21 -29.02
CA CYS A 218 24.69 -13.99 -29.78
C CYS A 218 25.90 -13.06 -29.66
N GLU A 219 26.52 -12.67 -30.75
CA GLU A 219 27.72 -11.82 -30.77
C GLU A 219 27.41 -10.39 -30.27
N SER A 220 26.17 -9.95 -30.45
CA SER A 220 25.78 -8.61 -30.04
C SER A 220 25.44 -8.53 -28.54
N CYS A 221 24.71 -9.51 -27.96
CA CYS A 221 24.25 -9.44 -26.57
C CYS A 221 24.84 -10.52 -25.67
N GLY A 222 25.57 -11.50 -26.23
CA GLY A 222 26.24 -12.57 -25.50
C GLY A 222 25.34 -13.67 -24.91
N ARG A 223 24.03 -13.64 -25.16
CA ARG A 223 23.08 -14.66 -24.69
C ARG A 223 23.30 -15.97 -25.44
N ILE A 224 22.99 -17.08 -24.78
CA ILE A 224 22.99 -18.40 -25.40
C ILE A 224 21.82 -18.45 -26.37
N LEU A 225 22.12 -18.88 -27.61
CA LEU A 225 21.11 -18.99 -28.66
C LEU A 225 20.52 -20.38 -28.71
N TYR A 226 19.23 -20.49 -29.05
CA TYR A 226 18.54 -21.73 -29.32
C TYR A 226 17.49 -21.56 -30.42
N SER A 227 17.18 -22.62 -31.15
CA SER A 227 16.08 -22.67 -32.10
C SER A 227 15.03 -23.68 -31.63
N LEU A 228 13.75 -23.39 -31.85
CA LEU A 228 12.63 -24.31 -31.61
C LEU A 228 11.99 -24.85 -32.90
N GLU A 229 12.36 -24.27 -34.04
CA GLU A 229 11.79 -24.64 -35.33
C GLU A 229 12.68 -25.72 -35.96
N PRO A 230 12.14 -26.93 -36.28
CA PRO A 230 12.82 -27.84 -37.18
C PRO A 230 12.89 -27.17 -38.56
N ILE A 231 14.06 -27.18 -39.18
CA ILE A 231 14.30 -26.53 -40.44
C ILE A 231 13.45 -27.17 -41.52
N ALA A 232 12.62 -26.37 -42.16
CA ALA A 232 12.19 -26.69 -43.49
C ALA A 232 13.45 -26.61 -44.37
N HIS A 233 14.05 -27.75 -44.71
CA HIS A 233 15.03 -27.82 -45.79
C HIS A 233 14.43 -27.10 -46.98
N ALA A 234 15.00 -25.94 -47.33
CA ALA A 234 14.75 -25.34 -48.63
C ALA A 234 15.21 -26.36 -49.68
N ALA A 235 14.24 -27.09 -50.21
CA ALA A 235 14.48 -27.94 -51.36
C ALA A 235 15.15 -27.05 -52.41
N SER A 236 16.41 -27.35 -52.64
CA SER A 236 17.21 -26.80 -53.71
C SER A 236 16.42 -26.83 -54.99
N LYS A 237 16.09 -25.64 -55.48
CA LYS A 237 15.72 -25.48 -56.89
C LYS A 237 16.97 -25.74 -57.72
N GLU A 238 17.24 -27.01 -57.92
CA GLU A 238 18.13 -27.41 -59.03
C GLU A 238 17.34 -27.45 -60.31
N SER A 239 17.76 -26.57 -61.16
CA SER A 239 17.91 -26.76 -62.61
C SER A 239 16.66 -27.12 -63.40
N ALA A 240 16.15 -26.19 -64.04
CA ALA A 240 15.64 -26.38 -65.40
C ALA A 240 16.44 -25.48 -66.34
N THR A 241 17.67 -25.85 -66.60
CA THR A 241 18.39 -25.47 -67.84
C THR A 241 18.59 -26.75 -68.64
N GLY A 242 17.90 -26.86 -69.70
CA GLY A 242 18.18 -27.96 -70.63
C GLY A 242 17.13 -28.12 -71.71
N ALA A 243 17.41 -27.53 -72.77
CA ALA A 243 17.16 -27.98 -74.15
C ALA A 243 16.18 -27.10 -74.94
N ALA A 244 16.77 -26.09 -75.52
CA ALA A 244 16.42 -25.73 -76.91
C ALA A 244 17.21 -26.63 -77.82
N ASN A 245 16.60 -27.36 -78.68
CA ASN A 245 16.95 -27.55 -80.09
C ASN A 245 16.08 -28.67 -80.69
N SER A 246 15.26 -28.32 -81.52
CA SER A 246 15.10 -28.77 -82.91
C SER A 246 13.79 -28.23 -83.46
#